data_32be6cd11e40783bbcd4b22fa1a1a498
#
_entry.id   32be6cd11e40783bbcd4b22fa1a1a498
#
_cell.length_a   1.000
_cell.length_b   1.000
_cell.length_c   1.000
_cell.angle_alpha   90.00
_cell.angle_beta   90.00
_cell.angle_gamma   90.00
#
_symmetry.space_group_name_H-M   'P 1'
#
loop_
_entity.id
_entity.type
_entity.pdbx_description
1 polymer ?
#
loop_
_entity_poly.entity_id
_entity_poly.type
_entity_poly.pdbx_seq_one_letter_code
_entity_poly.pdbx_strand_id
1 'polypeptide(L)' 'MRCKNALITEGDSTAEMLLKCGEPMLREELSRNEVSQLGNLVQVKFGERWTYNFGKNEFMRFVTVRNGVVTDIENGPRGE' A
#
# COMPACT_ATOMS: atom_id res chain seq x y z
N MET A 1 0.81 7.57 -8.98
CA MET A 1 0.31 6.33 -9.60
C MET A 1 -0.94 6.63 -10.41
N ARG A 2 -0.98 6.22 -11.63
CA ARG A 2 -2.13 6.49 -12.51
C ARG A 2 -2.95 5.23 -12.72
N CYS A 3 -4.26 5.32 -12.47
CA CYS A 3 -5.21 4.22 -12.65
C CYS A 3 -6.39 4.73 -13.49
N LYS A 4 -6.68 4.10 -14.62
CA LYS A 4 -7.92 4.38 -15.38
C LYS A 4 -8.23 5.87 -15.55
N ASN A 5 -7.32 6.68 -15.96
CA ASN A 5 -7.49 8.14 -16.11
C ASN A 5 -7.55 8.92 -14.79
N ALA A 6 -7.30 8.28 -13.67
CA ALA A 6 -7.23 8.94 -12.37
C ALA A 6 -5.81 8.89 -11.84
N LEU A 7 -5.45 9.85 -11.01
CA LEU A 7 -4.12 9.92 -10.41
C LEU A 7 -4.24 9.77 -8.90
N ILE A 8 -3.38 8.91 -8.35
CA ILE A 8 -3.23 8.73 -6.91
C ILE A 8 -1.83 9.19 -6.53
N THR A 9 -1.75 10.01 -5.50
CA THR A 9 -0.49 10.53 -4.97
C THR A 9 -0.44 10.34 -3.46
N GLU A 10 0.74 10.53 -2.90
CA GLU A 10 0.90 10.51 -1.45
C GLU A 10 -0.02 11.56 -0.82
N GLY A 11 -0.66 11.19 0.27
CA GLY A 11 -1.65 12.02 0.93
C GLY A 11 -3.09 11.72 0.58
N ASP A 12 -3.33 10.97 -0.51
CA ASP A 12 -4.69 10.56 -0.86
C ASP A 12 -5.18 9.48 0.10
N SER A 13 -6.49 9.40 0.28
CA SER A 13 -7.07 8.39 1.16
C SER A 13 -7.13 7.02 0.48
N THR A 14 -7.15 5.97 1.29
CA THR A 14 -7.35 4.62 0.76
C THR A 14 -8.71 4.47 0.11
N ALA A 15 -9.72 5.18 0.59
CA ALA A 15 -11.05 5.18 -0.03
C ALA A 15 -10.99 5.73 -1.45
N GLU A 16 -10.27 6.84 -1.66
CA GLU A 16 -10.08 7.38 -3.00
C GLU A 16 -9.33 6.41 -3.89
N MET A 17 -8.30 5.75 -3.37
CA MET A 17 -7.54 4.77 -4.12
C MET A 17 -8.41 3.59 -4.55
N LEU A 18 -9.27 3.08 -3.67
CA LEU A 18 -10.20 2.02 -4.01
C LEU A 18 -11.20 2.44 -5.08
N LEU A 19 -11.74 3.66 -4.96
CA LEU A 19 -12.71 4.17 -5.93
C LEU A 19 -12.07 4.39 -7.31
N LYS A 20 -10.86 4.89 -7.35
CA LYS A 20 -10.18 5.24 -8.60
C LYS A 20 -9.45 4.06 -9.23
N CYS A 21 -8.84 3.22 -8.42
CA CYS A 21 -7.98 2.13 -8.90
C CYS A 21 -8.57 0.73 -8.71
N GLY A 22 -9.63 0.61 -7.90
CA GLY A 22 -10.23 -0.70 -7.60
C GLY A 22 -9.42 -1.47 -6.57
N GLU A 23 -9.75 -2.75 -6.42
CA GLU A 23 -9.08 -3.63 -5.46
C GLU A 23 -7.65 -3.93 -5.89
N PRO A 24 -6.70 -3.97 -4.95
CA PRO A 24 -5.34 -4.39 -5.25
C PRO A 24 -5.28 -5.90 -5.47
N MET A 25 -4.21 -6.33 -6.15
CA MET A 25 -3.94 -7.75 -6.31
C MET A 25 -3.63 -8.43 -4.97
N LEU A 26 -2.95 -7.71 -4.08
CA LEU A 26 -2.51 -8.24 -2.80
C LEU A 26 -2.50 -7.12 -1.76
N ARG A 27 -2.90 -7.45 -0.54
CA ARG A 27 -2.76 -6.59 0.63
C ARG A 27 -1.92 -7.32 1.66
N GLU A 28 -0.92 -6.64 2.20
CA GLU A 28 -0.04 -7.20 3.22
C GLU A 28 -0.04 -6.28 4.44
N GLU A 29 -0.11 -6.86 5.63
CA GLU A 29 0.04 -6.08 6.85
C GLU A 29 1.51 -5.79 7.09
N LEU A 30 1.81 -4.54 7.44
CA LEU A 30 3.14 -4.12 7.84
C LEU A 30 3.15 -3.96 9.35
N SER A 31 4.06 -4.67 10.01
CA SER A 31 4.18 -4.61 11.46
C SER A 31 5.66 -4.55 11.85
N ARG A 32 5.89 -4.12 13.07
CA ARG A 32 7.23 -4.05 13.64
C ARG A 32 7.18 -4.61 15.06
N ASN A 33 8.34 -5.04 15.53
CA ASN A 33 8.47 -5.50 16.90
C ASN A 33 8.78 -4.30 17.81
N GLU A 34 8.07 -4.21 18.92
CA GLU A 34 8.31 -3.21 19.93
C GLU A 34 8.42 -3.88 21.28
N VAL A 35 9.17 -3.26 22.20
CA VAL A 35 9.28 -3.74 23.57
C VAL A 35 8.18 -3.08 24.39
N SER A 36 7.33 -3.91 25.00
CA SER A 36 6.26 -3.42 25.89
C SER A 36 6.86 -2.89 27.20
N GLN A 37 6.02 -2.21 27.98
CA GLN A 37 6.44 -1.70 29.31
C GLN A 37 6.91 -2.81 30.25
N LEU A 38 6.45 -4.03 30.03
CA LEU A 38 6.84 -5.20 30.82
C LEU A 38 8.07 -5.91 30.25
N GLY A 39 8.69 -5.38 29.22
CA GLY A 39 9.88 -5.95 28.61
C GLY A 39 9.61 -7.07 27.60
N ASN A 40 8.36 -7.34 27.25
CA ASN A 40 8.02 -8.35 26.26
C ASN A 40 8.05 -7.78 24.85
N LEU A 41 8.45 -8.60 23.87
CA LEU A 41 8.36 -8.23 22.48
C LEU A 41 6.92 -8.38 22.00
N VAL A 42 6.40 -7.33 21.39
CA VAL A 42 5.05 -7.33 20.80
C VAL A 42 5.13 -6.88 19.35
N GLN A 43 4.26 -7.41 18.50
CA GLN A 43 4.11 -6.93 17.14
C GLN A 43 3.07 -5.83 17.09
N VAL A 44 3.44 -4.71 16.48
CA VAL A 44 2.55 -3.57 16.30
C VAL A 44 2.34 -3.35 14.81
N LYS A 45 1.10 -3.46 14.37
CA LYS A 45 0.73 -3.14 13.00
C LYS A 45 0.82 -1.62 12.83
N PHE A 46 1.55 -1.17 11.81
CA PHE A 46 1.68 0.26 11.54
C PHE A 46 1.12 0.68 10.18
N GLY A 47 0.73 -0.28 9.35
CA GLY A 47 0.18 0.04 8.04
C GLY A 47 -0.07 -1.19 7.20
N GLU A 48 -0.29 -0.97 5.92
CA GLU A 48 -0.47 -2.02 4.92
C GLU A 48 0.31 -1.67 3.67
N ARG A 49 0.70 -2.69 2.93
CA ARG A 49 1.25 -2.53 1.60
C ARG A 49 0.28 -3.17 0.61
N TRP A 50 -0.19 -2.37 -0.33
CA TRP A 50 -1.10 -2.80 -1.38
C TRP A 50 -0.33 -2.93 -2.68
N THR A 51 -0.46 -4.07 -3.34
CA THR A 51 0.21 -4.32 -4.61
C THR A 51 -0.82 -4.23 -5.73
N TYR A 52 -0.55 -3.35 -6.70
CA TYR A 52 -1.37 -3.20 -7.90
C TYR A 52 -0.62 -3.75 -9.11
N ASN A 53 -1.33 -4.53 -9.92
CA ASN A 53 -0.81 -5.09 -11.16
C ASN A 53 -1.65 -4.53 -12.31
N PHE A 54 -1.04 -3.68 -13.15
CA PHE A 54 -1.74 -3.02 -14.26
C PHE A 54 -1.48 -3.71 -15.60
N GLY A 55 -0.93 -4.90 -15.61
CA GLY A 55 -0.68 -5.66 -16.81
C GLY A 55 0.77 -5.70 -17.23
N LYS A 56 1.03 -6.38 -18.35
CA LYS A 56 2.41 -6.67 -18.81
C LYS A 56 3.20 -5.45 -19.23
N ASN A 57 2.51 -4.39 -19.64
CA ASN A 57 3.17 -3.19 -20.16
C ASN A 57 3.43 -2.14 -19.11
N GLU A 58 3.13 -2.45 -17.85
CA GLU A 58 3.29 -1.53 -16.74
C GLU A 58 4.06 -2.20 -15.61
N PHE A 59 4.79 -1.41 -14.86
CA PHE A 59 5.38 -1.89 -13.62
C PHE A 59 4.27 -2.05 -12.57
N MET A 60 4.39 -3.09 -11.75
CA MET A 60 3.55 -3.17 -10.55
C MET A 60 3.85 -1.97 -9.65
N ARG A 61 2.89 -1.62 -8.82
CA ARG A 61 3.05 -0.54 -7.85
C ARG A 61 2.85 -1.10 -6.46
N PHE A 62 3.78 -0.77 -5.58
CA PHE A 62 3.67 -1.07 -4.15
C PHE A 62 3.27 0.21 -3.44
N VAL A 63 2.08 0.21 -2.88
CA VAL A 63 1.53 1.39 -2.22
C VAL A 63 1.48 1.13 -0.72
N THR A 64 2.21 1.93 0.03
CA THR A 64 2.18 1.87 1.49
C THR A 64 1.10 2.80 1.99
N VAL A 65 0.21 2.29 2.85
CA VAL A 65 -0.85 3.08 3.46
C VAL A 65 -0.74 2.99 4.98
N ARG A 66 -0.96 4.12 5.63
CA ARG A 66 -0.94 4.23 7.10
C ARG A 66 -2.11 5.10 7.54
N ASN A 67 -2.89 4.60 8.49
CA ASN A 67 -4.05 5.32 9.02
C ASN A 67 -5.01 5.78 7.92
N GLY A 68 -5.22 4.93 6.90
CA GLY A 68 -6.14 5.24 5.82
C GLY A 68 -5.62 6.22 4.78
N VAL A 69 -4.32 6.52 4.78
CA VAL A 69 -3.69 7.49 3.88
C VAL A 69 -2.52 6.85 3.15
N VAL A 70 -2.40 7.14 1.86
CA VAL A 70 -1.24 6.72 1.04
C VAL A 70 -0.02 7.51 1.50
N THR A 71 1.02 6.81 1.94
CA THR A 71 2.24 7.43 2.42
C THR A 71 3.43 7.24 1.49
N ASP A 72 3.40 6.20 0.64
CA ASP A 72 4.51 5.94 -0.27
C ASP A 72 4.03 5.13 -1.47
N ILE A 73 4.62 5.36 -2.63
CA ILE A 73 4.31 4.63 -3.86
C ILE A 73 5.64 4.25 -4.52
N GLU A 74 5.89 2.96 -4.68
CA GLU A 74 7.11 2.44 -5.30
C GLU A 74 6.80 1.60 -6.52
N ASN A 75 7.72 1.60 -7.48
CA ASN A 75 7.63 0.71 -8.63
C ASN A 75 8.16 -0.67 -8.26
N GLY A 76 7.44 -1.70 -8.67
CA GLY A 76 7.89 -3.07 -8.55
C GLY A 76 8.31 -3.63 -9.91
N PRO A 77 8.37 -4.97 -10.03
CA PRO A 77 8.65 -5.61 -11.30
C PRO A 77 7.53 -5.36 -12.30
N ARG A 78 7.73 -5.76 -13.55
CA ARG A 78 6.68 -5.66 -14.55
C ARG A 78 5.50 -6.55 -14.16
N GLY A 79 4.31 -6.09 -14.48
CA GLY A 79 3.08 -6.82 -14.26
C GLY A 79 2.95 -8.05 -15.15
N GLU A 80 1.89 -8.78 -14.93
CA GLU A 80 1.57 -10.00 -15.66
C GLU A 80 0.23 -9.91 -16.37
#